data_4c1173cbe322159294dd5cd89a4a9e6f
#
_entry.id   4c1173cbe322159294dd5cd89a4a9e6f
#
_cell.length_a   1.000
_cell.length_b   1.000
_cell.length_c   1.000
_cell.angle_alpha   90.00
_cell.angle_beta   90.00
_cell.angle_gamma   90.00
#
_symmetry.space_group_name_H-M   'P 1'
#
loop_
_entity.id
_entity.type
_entity.pdbx_description
1 polymer ?
#
loop_
_entity_poly.entity_id
_entity_poly.type
_entity_poly.pdbx_seq_one_letter_code
_entity_poly.pdbx_strand_id
1 'polypeptide(L)'
;EISMILSWIEQAAFGHDSSEYDPGHVVLRRLNRIEYENTVEDLFKIKIDARNYLPADDTGYGFDTIGEVLTLSPLLMEKYLNMAGMVMERALGPINDQGNTYHFSANAMNGGTQDGGMRVLPTRGSITLSLPFAKDGTYQAKIWASASRAGDELAKMIVGLNGKTMGEFAVDAEYPAKKMYTLEFSGKANPKNKISLTFPNDFYDPTNKEPRRRDRNLYIERIEISEPPGVSFSVLSTRTHLLGEWKSDKIEDKIAQASLLRWLPRIYRTSLASAEISRHEAFY
;
A
#
# COMPACT_ATOMS: atom_id res chain seq x y z
N GLU A 1 32.32 47.95 16.40
CA GLU A 1 30.92 48.31 16.03
C GLU A 1 30.06 47.07 15.68
N ILE A 2 30.52 46.21 14.75
CA ILE A 2 29.76 45.00 14.35
C ILE A 2 29.56 44.03 15.54
N SER A 3 30.59 43.81 16.35
CA SER A 3 30.50 42.95 17.52
C SER A 3 29.53 43.47 18.58
N MET A 4 29.44 44.80 18.72
CA MET A 4 28.50 45.44 19.63
C MET A 4 27.05 45.32 19.14
N ILE A 5 26.84 45.42 17.83
CA ILE A 5 25.52 45.19 17.21
C ILE A 5 25.10 43.73 17.35
N LEU A 6 25.97 42.79 17.09
CA LEU A 6 25.71 41.36 17.24
C LEU A 6 25.38 41.00 18.71
N SER A 7 26.16 41.51 19.66
CA SER A 7 25.89 41.30 21.09
C SER A 7 24.58 41.94 21.54
N TRP A 8 24.23 43.11 20.98
CA TRP A 8 22.93 43.72 21.25
C TRP A 8 21.78 42.93 20.65
N ILE A 9 21.91 42.40 19.43
CA ILE A 9 20.91 41.52 18.81
C ILE A 9 20.76 40.24 19.62
N GLU A 10 21.86 39.60 20.00
CA GLU A 10 21.81 38.41 20.87
C GLU A 10 21.08 38.67 22.17
N GLN A 11 21.38 39.79 22.83
CA GLN A 11 20.75 40.12 24.12
C GLN A 11 19.29 40.59 23.96
N ALA A 12 18.97 41.33 22.91
CA ALA A 12 17.60 41.83 22.68
C ALA A 12 16.65 40.79 22.09
N ALA A 13 17.16 39.88 21.23
CA ALA A 13 16.34 38.87 20.56
C ALA A 13 16.36 37.49 21.25
N PHE A 14 17.45 37.18 21.95
CA PHE A 14 17.66 35.86 22.56
C PHE A 14 18.03 35.96 24.07
N GLY A 15 18.11 37.17 24.62
CA GLY A 15 18.33 37.38 26.06
C GLY A 15 17.15 36.84 26.83
N HIS A 16 17.34 35.69 27.46
CA HIS A 16 16.34 35.04 28.31
C HIS A 16 16.58 35.47 29.77
N ASP A 17 15.60 36.11 30.35
CA ASP A 17 15.61 36.35 31.78
C ASP A 17 15.25 35.03 32.50
N SER A 18 16.28 34.35 33.04
CA SER A 18 16.12 33.08 33.71
C SER A 18 15.31 33.20 35.04
N SER A 19 14.93 34.40 35.44
CA SER A 19 14.08 34.65 36.62
C SER A 19 12.58 34.52 36.31
N GLU A 20 12.18 34.69 35.03
CA GLU A 20 10.80 34.45 34.57
C GLU A 20 10.74 33.15 33.76
N TYR A 21 10.26 32.10 34.39
CA TYR A 21 9.98 30.84 33.70
C TYR A 21 8.70 30.99 32.88
N ASP A 22 8.85 31.28 31.60
CA ASP A 22 7.74 31.21 30.63
C ASP A 22 7.78 29.87 29.91
N PRO A 23 6.92 28.92 30.25
CA PRO A 23 6.88 27.62 29.57
C PRO A 23 6.34 27.71 28.15
N GLY A 24 5.96 28.90 27.67
CA GLY A 24 5.29 29.10 26.42
C GLY A 24 3.85 28.57 26.44
N HIS A 25 3.15 28.72 25.34
CA HIS A 25 1.78 28.20 25.17
C HIS A 25 1.83 26.80 24.57
N VAL A 26 1.67 25.77 25.41
CA VAL A 26 1.63 24.37 24.95
C VAL A 26 0.20 24.03 24.59
N VAL A 27 -0.05 23.76 23.31
CA VAL A 27 -1.35 23.26 22.80
C VAL A 27 -1.30 21.77 22.60
N LEU A 28 -2.35 21.09 22.99
CA LEU A 28 -2.57 19.69 22.68
C LEU A 28 -2.93 19.60 21.19
N ARG A 29 -2.04 19.02 20.39
CA ARG A 29 -2.26 18.82 18.96
C ARG A 29 -2.30 17.35 18.58
N ARG A 30 -3.03 17.03 17.53
CA ARG A 30 -2.94 15.74 16.85
C ARG A 30 -1.67 15.64 15.99
N LEU A 31 -1.32 14.44 15.59
CA LEU A 31 -0.35 14.25 14.52
C LEU A 31 -0.95 14.72 13.19
N ASN A 32 -0.15 15.34 12.32
CA ASN A 32 -0.55 15.54 10.93
C ASN A 32 -0.47 14.20 10.16
N ARG A 33 -0.91 14.18 8.89
CA ARG A 33 -0.95 12.94 8.09
C ARG A 33 0.42 12.27 7.96
N ILE A 34 1.45 13.05 7.67
CA ILE A 34 2.83 12.55 7.49
C ILE A 34 3.40 12.04 8.81
N GLU A 35 3.18 12.76 9.91
CA GLU A 35 3.61 12.33 11.24
C GLU A 35 2.92 11.02 11.65
N TYR A 36 1.64 10.86 11.31
CA TYR A 36 0.90 9.64 11.58
C TYR A 36 1.43 8.46 10.74
N GLU A 37 1.64 8.65 9.42
CA GLU A 37 2.25 7.65 8.54
C GLU A 37 3.60 7.16 9.07
N ASN A 38 4.49 8.11 9.40
CA ASN A 38 5.81 7.82 9.95
C ASN A 38 5.72 7.09 11.30
N THR A 39 4.77 7.47 12.14
CA THR A 39 4.55 6.81 13.43
C THR A 39 4.09 5.36 13.25
N VAL A 40 3.16 5.11 12.33
CA VAL A 40 2.69 3.75 12.00
C VAL A 40 3.83 2.91 11.40
N GLU A 41 4.61 3.47 10.48
CA GLU A 41 5.76 2.76 9.89
C GLU A 41 6.83 2.45 10.95
N ASP A 42 7.11 3.38 11.85
CA ASP A 42 8.09 3.15 12.93
C ASP A 42 7.64 2.07 13.92
N LEU A 43 6.40 2.16 14.40
CA LEU A 43 5.88 1.25 15.42
C LEU A 43 5.54 -0.13 14.86
N PHE A 44 4.89 -0.19 13.70
CA PHE A 44 4.30 -1.43 13.17
C PHE A 44 5.01 -1.99 11.95
N LYS A 45 5.95 -1.24 11.35
CA LYS A 45 6.62 -1.56 10.07
C LYS A 45 5.63 -1.73 8.91
N ILE A 46 4.48 -1.04 8.99
CA ILE A 46 3.42 -1.03 7.98
C ILE A 46 3.39 0.34 7.32
N LYS A 47 3.51 0.35 5.99
CA LYS A 47 3.30 1.56 5.20
C LYS A 47 1.82 1.78 4.92
N ILE A 48 1.35 2.97 5.22
CA ILE A 48 0.00 3.44 4.89
C ILE A 48 0.10 4.75 4.10
N ASP A 49 -0.94 5.06 3.34
CA ASP A 49 -1.14 6.38 2.75
C ASP A 49 -2.35 7.02 3.45
N ALA A 50 -2.09 7.87 4.43
CA ALA A 50 -3.13 8.50 5.24
C ALA A 50 -4.04 9.42 4.43
N ARG A 51 -3.63 9.87 3.24
CA ARG A 51 -4.45 10.69 2.33
C ARG A 51 -5.73 9.96 1.87
N ASN A 52 -5.72 8.64 1.87
CA ASN A 52 -6.89 7.84 1.52
C ASN A 52 -7.93 7.75 2.64
N TYR A 53 -7.56 8.15 3.86
CA TYR A 53 -8.39 7.95 5.06
C TYR A 53 -8.67 9.26 5.82
N LEU A 54 -7.71 10.17 5.85
CA LEU A 54 -7.80 11.44 6.58
C LEU A 54 -7.98 12.62 5.61
N PRO A 55 -8.75 13.63 5.99
CA PRO A 55 -8.82 14.89 5.25
C PRO A 55 -7.45 15.58 5.23
N ALA A 56 -7.30 16.57 4.36
CA ALA A 56 -6.11 17.43 4.38
C ALA A 56 -5.93 18.08 5.75
N ASP A 57 -4.67 18.22 6.17
CA ASP A 57 -4.37 18.96 7.39
C ASP A 57 -4.57 20.45 7.16
N ASP A 58 -5.12 21.13 8.16
CA ASP A 58 -5.20 22.58 8.17
C ASP A 58 -3.79 23.17 8.32
N THR A 59 -3.56 24.30 7.68
CA THR A 59 -2.27 24.99 7.72
C THR A 59 -2.38 26.30 8.49
N GLY A 60 -1.41 26.57 9.36
CA GLY A 60 -1.23 27.86 10.01
C GLY A 60 0.06 28.50 9.51
N TYR A 61 0.00 29.75 9.10
CA TYR A 61 1.16 30.51 8.58
C TYR A 61 1.93 29.78 7.46
N GLY A 62 1.25 28.91 6.68
CA GLY A 62 1.85 28.10 5.63
C GLY A 62 2.46 26.76 6.08
N PHE A 63 2.33 26.39 7.35
CA PHE A 63 2.84 25.13 7.92
C PHE A 63 1.70 24.26 8.42
N ASP A 64 1.81 22.96 8.17
CA ASP A 64 0.87 21.91 8.62
C ASP A 64 1.25 21.29 9.98
N THR A 65 2.22 21.88 10.66
CA THR A 65 2.71 21.43 11.98
C THR A 65 2.33 22.37 13.12
N ILE A 66 1.59 23.44 12.83
CA ILE A 66 1.15 24.41 13.84
C ILE A 66 0.10 23.79 14.76
N GLY A 67 0.39 23.74 16.07
CA GLY A 67 -0.45 23.08 17.06
C GLY A 67 -1.86 23.66 17.14
N GLU A 68 -2.01 24.96 17.00
CA GLU A 68 -3.30 25.66 17.09
C GLU A 68 -4.31 25.26 16.00
N VAL A 69 -3.83 24.87 14.81
CA VAL A 69 -4.71 24.46 13.70
C VAL A 69 -4.93 22.95 13.66
N LEU A 70 -4.08 22.16 14.29
CA LEU A 70 -4.19 20.70 14.32
C LEU A 70 -5.16 20.23 15.43
N THR A 71 -6.40 20.72 15.36
CA THR A 71 -7.46 20.32 16.27
C THR A 71 -8.04 18.94 15.95
N LEU A 72 -8.71 18.33 16.90
CA LEU A 72 -9.32 17.00 16.77
C LEU A 72 -10.84 17.12 16.92
N SER A 73 -11.54 17.15 15.78
CA SER A 73 -13.01 17.09 15.78
C SER A 73 -13.51 15.65 16.02
N PRO A 74 -14.77 15.46 16.49
CA PRO A 74 -15.35 14.11 16.67
C PRO A 74 -15.29 13.25 15.40
N LEU A 75 -15.60 13.83 14.23
CA LEU A 75 -15.53 13.13 12.96
C LEU A 75 -14.10 12.71 12.60
N LEU A 76 -13.13 13.56 12.91
CA LEU A 76 -11.73 13.25 12.67
C LEU A 76 -11.23 12.16 13.62
N MET A 77 -11.66 12.18 14.89
CA MET A 77 -11.39 11.11 15.85
C MET A 77 -11.90 9.76 15.34
N GLU A 78 -13.12 9.69 14.82
CA GLU A 78 -13.67 8.46 14.23
C GLU A 78 -12.80 7.95 13.10
N LYS A 79 -12.33 8.82 12.21
CA LYS A 79 -11.43 8.45 11.11
C LYS A 79 -10.09 7.92 11.62
N TYR A 80 -9.52 8.52 12.67
CA TYR A 80 -8.30 8.00 13.30
C TYR A 80 -8.52 6.63 13.93
N LEU A 81 -9.63 6.41 14.61
CA LEU A 81 -9.97 5.11 15.19
C LEU A 81 -10.16 4.02 14.13
N ASN A 82 -10.86 4.35 13.04
CA ASN A 82 -11.05 3.43 11.92
C ASN A 82 -9.71 3.07 11.27
N MET A 83 -8.82 4.04 11.09
CA MET A 83 -7.50 3.80 10.54
C MET A 83 -6.61 3.00 11.50
N ALA A 84 -6.69 3.26 12.80
CA ALA A 84 -5.99 2.47 13.81
C ALA A 84 -6.47 1.01 13.81
N GLY A 85 -7.79 0.78 13.71
CA GLY A 85 -8.37 -0.55 13.54
C GLY A 85 -7.82 -1.29 12.33
N MET A 86 -7.77 -0.63 11.18
CA MET A 86 -7.18 -1.19 9.96
C MET A 86 -5.68 -1.50 10.10
N VAL A 87 -4.91 -0.64 10.76
CA VAL A 87 -3.48 -0.88 11.03
C VAL A 87 -3.32 -2.10 11.92
N MET A 88 -4.11 -2.21 12.99
CA MET A 88 -4.07 -3.36 13.91
C MET A 88 -4.51 -4.66 13.23
N GLU A 89 -5.52 -4.62 12.37
CA GLU A 89 -5.93 -5.77 11.57
C GLU A 89 -4.80 -6.23 10.62
N ARG A 90 -4.11 -5.32 9.99
CA ARG A 90 -2.92 -5.65 9.16
C ARG A 90 -1.75 -6.17 9.99
N ALA A 91 -1.58 -5.67 11.21
CA ALA A 91 -0.48 -6.03 12.10
C ALA A 91 -0.69 -7.37 12.80
N LEU A 92 -1.88 -7.59 13.35
CA LEU A 92 -2.22 -8.71 14.23
C LEU A 92 -3.46 -9.51 13.78
N GLY A 93 -4.08 -9.14 12.65
CA GLY A 93 -5.25 -9.82 12.11
C GLY A 93 -5.03 -11.32 11.88
N PRO A 94 -6.10 -12.08 11.63
CA PRO A 94 -6.01 -13.52 11.50
C PRO A 94 -4.99 -13.91 10.42
N ILE A 95 -4.26 -14.96 10.68
CA ILE A 95 -3.33 -15.55 9.72
C ILE A 95 -4.19 -16.15 8.62
N ASN A 96 -4.25 -15.48 7.46
CA ASN A 96 -4.92 -16.06 6.29
C ASN A 96 -4.00 -17.12 5.68
N ASP A 97 -4.20 -18.35 6.05
CA ASP A 97 -3.47 -19.50 5.53
C ASP A 97 -3.89 -19.89 4.10
N GLN A 98 -5.06 -19.40 3.65
CA GLN A 98 -5.56 -19.63 2.29
C GLN A 98 -4.87 -18.76 1.22
N GLY A 99 -4.09 -17.76 1.63
CA GLY A 99 -3.48 -16.78 0.73
C GLY A 99 -4.43 -15.62 0.39
N ASN A 100 -3.85 -14.53 -0.10
CA ASN A 100 -4.61 -13.36 -0.54
C ASN A 100 -4.87 -13.42 -2.04
N THR A 101 -5.97 -12.82 -2.49
CA THR A 101 -6.21 -12.54 -3.90
C THR A 101 -6.22 -11.04 -4.12
N TYR A 102 -5.34 -10.60 -5.00
CA TYR A 102 -5.21 -9.19 -5.39
C TYR A 102 -5.99 -8.94 -6.68
N HIS A 103 -6.76 -7.87 -6.71
CA HIS A 103 -7.60 -7.49 -7.84
C HIS A 103 -7.06 -6.22 -8.49
N PHE A 104 -6.79 -6.26 -9.78
CA PHE A 104 -6.28 -5.14 -10.56
C PHE A 104 -7.25 -4.81 -11.69
N SER A 105 -7.88 -3.64 -11.63
CA SER A 105 -8.62 -3.08 -12.74
C SER A 105 -7.68 -2.47 -13.78
N ALA A 106 -8.22 -2.09 -14.94
CA ALA A 106 -7.47 -1.42 -16.00
C ALA A 106 -6.70 -0.17 -15.52
N ASN A 107 -7.23 0.55 -14.52
CA ASN A 107 -6.60 1.76 -13.97
C ASN A 107 -5.31 1.48 -13.20
N ALA A 108 -5.19 0.30 -12.62
CA ALA A 108 -4.01 -0.11 -11.86
C ALA A 108 -2.85 -0.58 -12.75
N MET A 109 -3.07 -0.69 -14.05
CA MET A 109 -2.09 -1.19 -15.02
C MET A 109 -1.40 -0.04 -15.74
N ASN A 110 -0.11 -0.21 -16.05
CA ASN A 110 0.69 0.73 -16.83
C ASN A 110 0.93 0.19 -18.24
N GLY A 111 0.98 1.08 -19.23
CA GLY A 111 1.17 0.73 -20.65
C GLY A 111 -0.16 0.57 -21.39
N GLY A 112 -0.11 0.53 -22.73
CA GLY A 112 -1.29 0.55 -23.58
C GLY A 112 -2.11 1.84 -23.44
N THR A 113 -3.31 1.84 -24.01
CA THR A 113 -4.30 2.94 -23.89
C THR A 113 -5.46 2.48 -23.00
N GLN A 114 -6.14 3.42 -22.35
CA GLN A 114 -7.32 3.13 -21.56
C GLN A 114 -8.57 3.49 -22.35
N ASP A 115 -9.48 2.55 -22.51
CA ASP A 115 -10.74 2.72 -23.19
C ASP A 115 -11.85 1.88 -22.54
N GLY A 116 -13.00 2.50 -22.27
CA GLY A 116 -14.19 1.83 -21.75
C GLY A 116 -13.99 0.97 -20.52
N GLY A 117 -13.07 1.33 -19.61
CA GLY A 117 -12.75 0.54 -18.42
C GLY A 117 -11.81 -0.65 -18.69
N MET A 118 -11.21 -0.72 -19.87
CA MET A 118 -10.22 -1.71 -20.27
C MET A 118 -8.88 -1.07 -20.57
N ARG A 119 -7.82 -1.87 -20.47
CA ARG A 119 -6.50 -1.53 -21.00
C ARG A 119 -6.35 -2.18 -22.37
N VAL A 120 -6.03 -1.39 -23.39
CA VAL A 120 -5.98 -1.82 -24.78
C VAL A 120 -4.55 -1.73 -25.31
N LEU A 121 -4.13 -2.76 -26.01
CA LEU A 121 -2.91 -2.79 -26.81
C LEU A 121 -3.31 -2.79 -28.29
N PRO A 122 -3.38 -1.60 -28.93
CA PRO A 122 -3.73 -1.47 -30.34
C PRO A 122 -2.56 -1.81 -31.28
N THR A 123 -1.37 -1.91 -30.72
CA THR A 123 -0.14 -2.30 -31.42
C THR A 123 0.69 -3.21 -30.53
N ARG A 124 1.77 -3.78 -31.08
CA ARG A 124 2.73 -4.55 -30.29
C ARG A 124 3.19 -3.76 -29.07
N GLY A 125 3.11 -4.36 -27.90
CA GLY A 125 3.46 -3.70 -26.66
C GLY A 125 3.19 -4.55 -25.43
N SER A 126 3.33 -3.93 -24.27
CA SER A 126 3.12 -4.60 -22.99
C SER A 126 2.37 -3.72 -22.00
N ILE A 127 1.50 -4.36 -21.27
CA ILE A 127 0.87 -3.82 -20.05
C ILE A 127 1.65 -4.38 -18.87
N THR A 128 1.90 -3.56 -17.85
CA THR A 128 2.64 -3.98 -16.66
C THR A 128 1.93 -3.56 -15.39
N LEU A 129 2.09 -4.38 -14.36
CA LEU A 129 1.67 -4.07 -13.00
C LEU A 129 2.76 -4.48 -12.01
N SER A 130 2.84 -3.77 -10.88
CA SER A 130 3.77 -4.08 -9.79
C SER A 130 2.99 -4.69 -8.63
N LEU A 131 3.44 -5.83 -8.15
CA LEU A 131 2.84 -6.55 -7.04
C LEU A 131 3.94 -7.13 -6.16
N PRO A 132 4.00 -6.76 -4.88
CA PRO A 132 4.89 -7.42 -3.94
C PRO A 132 4.39 -8.84 -3.65
N PHE A 133 5.22 -9.84 -3.87
CA PHE A 133 4.94 -11.19 -3.41
C PHE A 133 5.43 -11.35 -1.97
N ALA A 134 4.53 -11.78 -1.11
CA ALA A 134 4.82 -11.93 0.31
C ALA A 134 5.49 -13.26 0.66
N LYS A 135 5.44 -14.26 -0.22
CA LYS A 135 5.95 -15.62 0.01
C LYS A 135 6.43 -16.29 -1.27
N ASP A 136 7.28 -17.30 -1.09
CA ASP A 136 7.64 -18.24 -2.16
C ASP A 136 6.49 -19.24 -2.36
N GLY A 137 6.24 -19.63 -3.61
CA GLY A 137 5.26 -20.67 -3.90
C GLY A 137 4.59 -20.52 -5.25
N THR A 138 3.51 -21.28 -5.45
CA THR A 138 2.73 -21.27 -6.67
C THR A 138 1.63 -20.23 -6.59
N TYR A 139 1.69 -19.24 -7.45
CA TYR A 139 0.70 -18.18 -7.64
C TYR A 139 -0.24 -18.56 -8.79
N GLN A 140 -1.48 -18.10 -8.72
CA GLN A 140 -2.45 -18.24 -9.79
C GLN A 140 -2.84 -16.86 -10.33
N ALA A 141 -2.68 -16.66 -11.64
CA ALA A 141 -3.20 -15.48 -12.34
C ALA A 141 -4.49 -15.84 -13.07
N LYS A 142 -5.53 -15.02 -12.92
CA LYS A 142 -6.74 -15.02 -13.72
C LYS A 142 -6.82 -13.70 -14.46
N ILE A 143 -6.92 -13.77 -15.79
CA ILE A 143 -6.86 -12.60 -16.68
C ILE A 143 -8.14 -12.57 -17.51
N TRP A 144 -8.94 -11.52 -17.40
CA TRP A 144 -10.12 -11.32 -18.25
C TRP A 144 -9.70 -10.51 -19.46
N ALA A 145 -9.70 -11.17 -20.60
CA ALA A 145 -9.22 -10.60 -21.86
C ALA A 145 -10.17 -10.93 -23.02
N SER A 146 -10.06 -10.12 -24.07
CA SER A 146 -10.65 -10.33 -25.38
C SER A 146 -9.76 -9.73 -26.45
N ALA A 147 -10.03 -10.02 -27.71
CA ALA A 147 -9.28 -9.46 -28.82
C ALA A 147 -10.20 -9.15 -30.02
N SER A 148 -9.86 -8.16 -30.83
CA SER A 148 -10.43 -8.05 -32.18
C SER A 148 -9.72 -9.00 -33.12
N ARG A 149 -10.46 -9.52 -34.10
CA ARG A 149 -9.95 -10.50 -35.03
C ARG A 149 -9.52 -9.84 -36.34
N ALA A 150 -8.26 -10.00 -36.69
CA ALA A 150 -7.74 -9.63 -38.00
C ALA A 150 -6.69 -10.66 -38.48
N GLY A 151 -6.71 -10.98 -39.76
CA GLY A 151 -5.90 -12.05 -40.32
C GLY A 151 -6.30 -13.44 -39.82
N ASP A 152 -5.45 -14.42 -40.07
CA ASP A 152 -5.73 -15.85 -39.80
C ASP A 152 -5.34 -16.30 -38.38
N GLU A 153 -4.54 -15.53 -37.69
CA GLU A 153 -4.09 -15.87 -36.34
C GLU A 153 -4.94 -15.19 -35.24
N LEU A 154 -5.04 -15.84 -34.09
CA LEU A 154 -5.54 -15.23 -32.87
C LEU A 154 -4.53 -14.25 -32.26
N ALA A 155 -5.01 -13.26 -31.55
CA ALA A 155 -4.14 -12.42 -30.72
C ALA A 155 -3.42 -13.27 -29.67
N LYS A 156 -2.11 -13.10 -29.56
CA LYS A 156 -1.28 -13.78 -28.54
C LYS A 156 -1.14 -12.88 -27.32
N MET A 157 -1.31 -13.46 -26.15
CA MET A 157 -1.06 -12.79 -24.88
C MET A 157 0.02 -13.58 -24.12
N ILE A 158 1.21 -12.99 -23.98
CA ILE A 158 2.32 -13.57 -23.23
C ILE A 158 2.31 -12.98 -21.82
N VAL A 159 2.25 -13.86 -20.81
CA VAL A 159 2.34 -13.48 -19.41
C VAL A 159 3.77 -13.63 -18.94
N GLY A 160 4.33 -12.57 -18.36
CA GLY A 160 5.71 -12.56 -17.85
C GLY A 160 5.80 -12.12 -16.40
N LEU A 161 6.83 -12.59 -15.70
CA LEU A 161 7.21 -12.17 -14.36
C LEU A 161 8.68 -11.74 -14.38
N ASN A 162 8.96 -10.49 -14.04
CA ASN A 162 10.32 -9.92 -13.99
C ASN A 162 11.11 -10.12 -15.30
N GLY A 163 10.42 -10.03 -16.45
CA GLY A 163 11.00 -10.21 -17.78
C GLY A 163 11.10 -11.66 -18.26
N LYS A 164 10.79 -12.65 -17.42
CA LYS A 164 10.74 -14.06 -17.82
C LYS A 164 9.32 -14.45 -18.23
N THR A 165 9.16 -15.09 -19.37
CA THR A 165 7.87 -15.64 -19.81
C THR A 165 7.44 -16.79 -18.88
N MET A 166 6.19 -16.70 -18.43
CA MET A 166 5.56 -17.71 -17.57
C MET A 166 4.53 -18.55 -18.34
N GLY A 167 3.88 -17.97 -19.35
CA GLY A 167 2.92 -18.64 -20.20
C GLY A 167 2.46 -17.78 -21.37
N GLU A 168 1.78 -18.42 -22.33
CA GLU A 168 1.23 -17.78 -23.52
C GLU A 168 -0.20 -18.28 -23.76
N PHE A 169 -1.08 -17.38 -24.19
CA PHE A 169 -2.46 -17.67 -24.57
C PHE A 169 -2.75 -17.17 -25.98
N ALA A 170 -3.44 -18.00 -26.75
CA ALA A 170 -4.19 -17.54 -27.92
C ALA A 170 -5.54 -17.02 -27.44
N VAL A 171 -5.78 -15.72 -27.58
CA VAL A 171 -7.00 -15.06 -27.08
C VAL A 171 -8.13 -15.31 -28.09
N ASP A 172 -8.98 -16.28 -27.78
CA ASP A 172 -10.08 -16.74 -28.63
C ASP A 172 -11.39 -15.97 -28.39
N ALA A 173 -11.50 -15.24 -27.28
CA ALA A 173 -12.65 -14.38 -27.01
C ALA A 173 -12.63 -13.14 -27.90
N GLU A 174 -13.69 -12.96 -28.70
CA GLU A 174 -13.83 -11.80 -29.60
C GLU A 174 -14.50 -10.64 -28.86
N TYR A 175 -13.89 -9.45 -28.93
CA TYR A 175 -14.42 -8.22 -28.34
C TYR A 175 -15.84 -7.92 -28.88
N PRO A 176 -16.84 -7.56 -28.04
CA PRO A 176 -16.70 -7.19 -26.63
C PRO A 176 -16.85 -8.36 -25.63
N ALA A 177 -17.09 -9.59 -26.08
CA ALA A 177 -17.15 -10.75 -25.19
C ALA A 177 -15.78 -11.01 -24.56
N LYS A 178 -15.78 -11.38 -23.27
CA LYS A 178 -14.56 -11.58 -22.48
C LYS A 178 -14.48 -13.01 -22.01
N LYS A 179 -13.27 -13.55 -21.90
CA LYS A 179 -12.98 -14.86 -21.34
C LYS A 179 -11.91 -14.75 -20.28
N MET A 180 -12.00 -15.60 -19.29
CA MET A 180 -10.99 -15.75 -18.25
C MET A 180 -9.91 -16.74 -18.70
N TYR A 181 -8.66 -16.29 -18.67
CA TYR A 181 -7.47 -17.09 -18.92
C TYR A 181 -6.75 -17.30 -17.59
N THR A 182 -6.44 -18.54 -17.26
CA THR A 182 -5.83 -18.90 -15.97
C THR A 182 -4.43 -19.46 -16.18
N LEU A 183 -3.47 -19.01 -15.37
CA LEU A 183 -2.09 -19.46 -15.39
C LEU A 183 -1.61 -19.67 -13.97
N GLU A 184 -0.97 -20.81 -13.71
CA GLU A 184 -0.19 -21.04 -12.49
C GLU A 184 1.29 -20.85 -12.76
N PHE A 185 1.99 -20.18 -11.85
CA PHE A 185 3.41 -19.90 -12.00
C PHE A 185 4.12 -19.84 -10.63
N SER A 186 5.40 -20.18 -10.63
CA SER A 186 6.23 -20.07 -9.43
C SER A 186 6.66 -18.63 -9.20
N GLY A 187 6.40 -18.08 -8.02
CA GLY A 187 6.84 -16.77 -7.55
C GLY A 187 7.76 -16.86 -6.34
N LYS A 188 8.65 -15.90 -6.20
CA LYS A 188 9.49 -15.72 -5.01
C LYS A 188 9.13 -14.44 -4.30
N ALA A 189 9.18 -14.47 -2.96
CA ALA A 189 8.99 -13.29 -2.12
C ALA A 189 9.92 -12.17 -2.56
N ASN A 190 9.32 -11.07 -3.01
CA ASN A 190 10.03 -9.88 -3.47
C ASN A 190 9.07 -8.68 -3.49
N PRO A 191 9.42 -7.56 -2.86
CA PRO A 191 8.57 -6.36 -2.85
C PRO A 191 8.46 -5.65 -4.21
N LYS A 192 9.29 -6.03 -5.19
CA LYS A 192 9.41 -5.35 -6.50
C LYS A 192 9.09 -6.26 -7.68
N ASN A 193 8.25 -7.29 -7.50
CA ASN A 193 7.84 -8.12 -8.63
C ASN A 193 7.02 -7.31 -9.65
N LYS A 194 7.30 -7.57 -10.92
CA LYS A 194 6.63 -6.93 -12.04
C LYS A 194 6.02 -7.99 -12.96
N ILE A 195 4.70 -7.97 -13.07
CA ILE A 195 3.95 -8.81 -14.00
C ILE A 195 3.78 -8.02 -15.31
N SER A 196 3.92 -8.70 -16.44
CA SER A 196 3.70 -8.12 -17.75
C SER A 196 2.76 -8.99 -18.58
N LEU A 197 1.87 -8.33 -19.34
CA LEU A 197 1.07 -8.93 -20.39
C LEU A 197 1.54 -8.32 -21.72
N THR A 198 2.13 -9.15 -22.57
CA THR A 198 2.72 -8.70 -23.84
C THR A 198 1.87 -9.18 -25.02
N PHE A 199 1.59 -8.28 -25.94
CA PHE A 199 0.94 -8.54 -27.23
C PHE A 199 1.97 -8.47 -28.35
N PRO A 200 2.46 -9.61 -28.89
CA PRO A 200 3.57 -9.63 -29.83
C PRO A 200 3.14 -9.62 -31.30
N ASN A 201 1.91 -10.06 -31.61
CA ASN A 201 1.49 -10.39 -32.98
C ASN A 201 0.37 -9.46 -33.50
N ASP A 202 0.60 -8.18 -33.38
CA ASP A 202 -0.24 -7.16 -34.02
C ASP A 202 -0.35 -7.38 -35.53
N PHE A 203 -1.54 -7.10 -36.08
CA PHE A 203 -1.82 -7.26 -37.52
C PHE A 203 -2.84 -6.21 -37.96
N TYR A 204 -2.55 -5.53 -39.06
CA TYR A 204 -3.42 -4.54 -39.68
C TYR A 204 -3.58 -4.75 -41.19
N ASP A 205 -4.84 -4.91 -41.65
CA ASP A 205 -5.21 -4.99 -43.05
C ASP A 205 -6.27 -3.94 -43.40
N PRO A 206 -5.87 -2.77 -43.90
CA PRO A 206 -6.79 -1.69 -44.28
C PRO A 206 -7.72 -2.06 -45.46
N THR A 207 -7.38 -3.10 -46.21
CA THR A 207 -8.11 -3.51 -47.43
C THR A 207 -9.26 -4.47 -47.10
N ASN A 208 -9.32 -5.01 -45.91
CA ASN A 208 -10.38 -5.92 -45.50
C ASN A 208 -11.76 -5.24 -45.60
N LYS A 209 -12.72 -5.90 -46.22
CA LYS A 209 -14.08 -5.37 -46.46
C LYS A 209 -14.85 -5.18 -45.18
N GLU A 210 -14.56 -5.98 -44.16
CA GLU A 210 -15.17 -5.89 -42.83
C GLU A 210 -14.32 -4.99 -41.90
N PRO A 211 -14.77 -3.76 -41.58
CA PRO A 211 -13.97 -2.83 -40.75
C PRO A 211 -13.52 -3.40 -39.43
N ARG A 212 -14.32 -4.27 -38.81
CA ARG A 212 -14.00 -4.92 -37.51
C ARG A 212 -12.92 -5.97 -37.61
N ARG A 213 -12.55 -6.41 -38.83
CA ARG A 213 -11.50 -7.40 -39.09
C ARG A 213 -10.24 -6.80 -39.69
N ARG A 214 -10.13 -5.46 -39.68
CA ARG A 214 -8.96 -4.76 -40.21
C ARG A 214 -7.80 -4.73 -39.22
N ASP A 215 -8.10 -4.76 -37.92
CA ASP A 215 -7.11 -4.46 -36.90
C ASP A 215 -7.23 -5.46 -35.73
N ARG A 216 -6.08 -6.06 -35.38
CA ARG A 216 -5.97 -6.99 -34.26
C ARG A 216 -5.49 -6.26 -33.05
N ASN A 217 -6.34 -6.16 -32.02
CA ASN A 217 -6.07 -5.48 -30.75
C ASN A 217 -6.28 -6.45 -29.60
N LEU A 218 -5.53 -6.28 -28.52
CA LEU A 218 -5.71 -7.02 -27.28
C LEU A 218 -6.33 -6.11 -26.20
N TYR A 219 -7.41 -6.59 -25.58
CA TYR A 219 -8.16 -5.87 -24.54
C TYR A 219 -8.08 -6.63 -23.22
N ILE A 220 -7.66 -5.95 -22.14
CA ILE A 220 -7.55 -6.49 -20.80
C ILE A 220 -8.49 -5.70 -19.87
N GLU A 221 -9.45 -6.40 -19.25
CA GLU A 221 -10.39 -5.78 -18.31
C GLU A 221 -9.82 -5.72 -16.90
N ARG A 222 -9.41 -6.88 -16.40
CA ARG A 222 -8.87 -7.02 -15.03
C ARG A 222 -7.96 -8.23 -14.93
N ILE A 223 -7.16 -8.20 -13.88
CA ILE A 223 -6.27 -9.29 -13.49
C ILE A 223 -6.51 -9.59 -12.01
N GLU A 224 -6.59 -10.85 -11.66
CA GLU A 224 -6.59 -11.32 -10.28
C GLU A 224 -5.36 -12.20 -10.07
N ILE A 225 -4.64 -11.97 -8.99
CA ILE A 225 -3.47 -12.76 -8.61
C ILE A 225 -3.74 -13.35 -7.22
N SER A 226 -3.83 -14.67 -7.15
CA SER A 226 -3.95 -15.39 -5.87
C SER A 226 -2.59 -15.88 -5.41
N GLU A 227 -2.28 -15.61 -4.15
CA GLU A 227 -1.09 -16.11 -3.47
C GLU A 227 -1.21 -17.61 -3.16
N PRO A 228 -0.08 -18.33 -3.01
CA PRO A 228 -0.09 -19.67 -2.46
C PRO A 228 -0.66 -19.68 -1.04
N PRO A 229 -1.30 -20.76 -0.60
CA PRO A 229 -1.69 -20.95 0.80
C PRO A 229 -0.52 -20.76 1.75
N GLY A 230 -0.79 -20.37 2.97
CA GLY A 230 0.20 -20.15 4.01
C GLY A 230 0.32 -18.69 4.44
N VAL A 231 1.06 -18.41 5.49
CA VAL A 231 1.15 -17.10 6.12
C VAL A 231 2.02 -16.13 5.32
N SER A 232 1.54 -14.93 5.10
CA SER A 232 2.31 -13.88 4.44
C SER A 232 3.55 -13.50 5.28
N PHE A 233 4.70 -13.39 4.63
CA PHE A 233 5.94 -12.94 5.27
C PHE A 233 5.79 -11.56 5.93
N SER A 234 5.03 -10.65 5.35
CA SER A 234 4.81 -9.32 5.93
C SER A 234 4.04 -9.38 7.26
N VAL A 235 3.01 -10.22 7.34
CA VAL A 235 2.24 -10.42 8.59
C VAL A 235 3.11 -11.09 9.64
N LEU A 236 3.87 -12.13 9.29
CA LEU A 236 4.81 -12.78 10.20
C LEU A 236 5.88 -11.80 10.69
N SER A 237 6.46 -11.01 9.80
CA SER A 237 7.48 -10.02 10.14
C SER A 237 6.94 -8.98 11.12
N THR A 238 5.75 -8.42 10.87
CA THR A 238 5.11 -7.44 11.76
C THR A 238 4.76 -8.07 13.11
N ARG A 239 4.19 -9.28 13.13
CA ARG A 239 3.89 -9.98 14.37
C ARG A 239 5.14 -10.29 15.17
N THR A 240 6.19 -10.80 14.55
CA THR A 240 7.47 -11.05 15.21
C THR A 240 8.08 -9.76 15.75
N HIS A 241 7.94 -8.64 15.02
CA HIS A 241 8.38 -7.34 15.49
C HIS A 241 7.61 -6.89 16.73
N LEU A 242 6.30 -7.07 16.75
CA LEU A 242 5.42 -6.63 17.85
C LEU A 242 5.46 -7.57 19.06
N LEU A 243 5.41 -8.86 18.83
CA LEU A 243 5.21 -9.90 19.85
C LEU A 243 6.49 -10.65 20.22
N GLY A 244 7.60 -10.47 19.48
CA GLY A 244 8.81 -11.25 19.66
C GLY A 244 8.73 -12.62 18.97
N GLU A 245 9.52 -13.62 19.43
CA GLU A 245 9.45 -14.97 18.91
C GLU A 245 8.11 -15.62 19.26
N TRP A 246 7.27 -15.76 18.25
CA TRP A 246 5.93 -16.30 18.37
C TRP A 246 5.80 -17.65 17.63
N LYS A 247 5.31 -18.66 18.34
CA LYS A 247 5.25 -20.04 17.82
C LYS A 247 3.84 -20.65 17.78
N SER A 248 2.80 -19.89 18.18
CA SER A 248 1.45 -20.40 18.31
C SER A 248 0.41 -19.45 17.68
N ASP A 249 -0.74 -19.97 17.23
CA ASP A 249 -1.87 -19.18 16.74
C ASP A 249 -2.59 -18.41 17.86
N LYS A 250 -2.33 -18.76 19.12
CA LYS A 250 -2.84 -18.06 20.30
C LYS A 250 -1.73 -17.25 20.93
N ILE A 251 -1.99 -15.96 21.16
CA ILE A 251 -1.10 -15.09 21.92
C ILE A 251 -1.27 -15.48 23.40
N GLU A 252 -0.21 -15.93 24.04
CA GLU A 252 -0.22 -16.19 25.47
C GLU A 252 -0.19 -14.87 26.24
N ASP A 253 -0.86 -14.82 27.40
CA ASP A 253 -0.96 -13.63 28.26
C ASP A 253 0.39 -13.00 28.58
N LYS A 254 1.39 -13.84 28.83
CA LYS A 254 2.76 -13.37 29.10
C LYS A 254 3.40 -12.65 27.92
N ILE A 255 3.13 -13.09 26.71
CA ILE A 255 3.64 -12.45 25.47
C ILE A 255 2.93 -11.12 25.26
N ALA A 256 1.61 -11.09 25.44
CA ALA A 256 0.83 -9.88 25.33
C ALA A 256 1.29 -8.82 26.35
N GLN A 257 1.46 -9.20 27.61
CA GLN A 257 1.92 -8.31 28.68
C GLN A 257 3.34 -7.80 28.41
N ALA A 258 4.28 -8.67 28.02
CA ALA A 258 5.63 -8.25 27.67
C ALA A 258 5.66 -7.30 26.46
N SER A 259 4.75 -7.49 25.50
CA SER A 259 4.60 -6.61 24.35
C SER A 259 4.04 -5.24 24.75
N LEU A 260 3.03 -5.19 25.61
CA LEU A 260 2.49 -3.94 26.15
C LEU A 260 3.60 -3.14 26.87
N LEU A 261 4.33 -3.76 27.78
CA LEU A 261 5.43 -3.11 28.51
C LEU A 261 6.51 -2.56 27.59
N ARG A 262 6.76 -3.23 26.46
CA ARG A 262 7.74 -2.82 25.47
C ARG A 262 7.26 -1.64 24.63
N TRP A 263 5.98 -1.64 24.22
CA TRP A 263 5.48 -0.71 23.21
C TRP A 263 4.79 0.53 23.79
N LEU A 264 4.15 0.44 24.95
CA LEU A 264 3.46 1.57 25.58
C LEU A 264 4.37 2.81 25.74
N PRO A 265 5.60 2.72 26.28
CA PRO A 265 6.48 3.89 26.38
C PRO A 265 6.82 4.51 25.04
N ARG A 266 6.94 3.71 23.97
CA ARG A 266 7.21 4.20 22.62
C ARG A 266 5.99 4.89 22.00
N ILE A 267 4.79 4.34 22.21
CA ILE A 267 3.52 4.90 21.72
C ILE A 267 3.26 6.24 22.39
N TYR A 268 3.42 6.31 23.70
CA TYR A 268 3.24 7.55 24.48
C TYR A 268 4.43 8.51 24.40
N ARG A 269 5.56 8.05 23.86
CA ARG A 269 6.81 8.83 23.76
C ARG A 269 7.32 9.35 25.12
N THR A 270 7.01 8.64 26.19
CA THR A 270 7.39 8.95 27.57
C THR A 270 7.47 7.68 28.39
N SER A 271 8.18 7.74 29.52
CA SER A 271 8.10 6.70 30.54
C SER A 271 6.74 6.74 31.23
N LEU A 272 6.10 5.59 31.36
CA LEU A 272 4.80 5.46 32.02
C LEU A 272 4.97 5.09 33.49
N ALA A 273 4.14 5.65 34.36
CA ALA A 273 4.05 5.24 35.75
C ALA A 273 3.40 3.84 35.85
N SER A 274 3.75 3.09 36.94
CA SER A 274 3.21 1.74 37.14
C SER A 274 1.66 1.70 37.13
N ALA A 275 1.01 2.74 37.65
CA ALA A 275 -0.45 2.85 37.67
C ALA A 275 -1.05 2.99 36.24
N GLU A 276 -0.34 3.64 35.31
CA GLU A 276 -0.77 3.78 33.91
C GLU A 276 -0.61 2.45 33.19
N ILE A 277 0.50 1.75 33.43
CA ILE A 277 0.74 0.41 32.88
C ILE A 277 -0.37 -0.54 33.34
N SER A 278 -0.65 -0.59 34.65
CA SER A 278 -1.70 -1.46 35.19
C SER A 278 -3.10 -1.14 34.67
N ARG A 279 -3.36 0.12 34.30
CA ARG A 279 -4.62 0.49 33.63
C ARG A 279 -4.74 -0.13 32.25
N HIS A 280 -3.65 -0.20 31.48
CA HIS A 280 -3.64 -0.87 30.18
C HIS A 280 -3.73 -2.40 30.31
N GLU A 281 -3.08 -2.97 31.32
CA GLU A 281 -3.18 -4.40 31.61
C GLU A 281 -4.61 -4.83 31.97
N ALA A 282 -5.39 -3.96 32.62
CA ALA A 282 -6.78 -4.24 32.97
C ALA A 282 -7.75 -4.30 31.77
N PHE A 283 -7.34 -3.85 30.58
CA PHE A 283 -8.10 -4.01 29.34
C PHE A 283 -7.84 -5.33 28.64
N TYR A 284 -6.82 -6.05 29.05
CA TYR A 284 -6.45 -7.36 28.51
C TYR A 284 -7.06 -8.47 29.37
#